data_8e7b5ca52a79a61989bbbf8397684cf1
#
_entry.id   8e7b5ca52a79a61989bbbf8397684cf1
#
_cell.length_a   1.000
_cell.length_b   1.000
_cell.length_c   1.000
_cell.angle_alpha   90.00
_cell.angle_beta   90.00
_cell.angle_gamma   90.00
#
_symmetry.space_group_name_H-M   'P 1'
#
loop_
_entity.id
_entity.type
_entity.pdbx_description
1 polymer ?
#
loop_
_entity_poly.entity_id
_entity_poly.type
_entity_poly.pdbx_seq_one_letter_code
_entity_poly.pdbx_strand_id
1 'polypeptide(L)'
;IHCNEDILISGGNLTISSGDDGVHADDNLQVDGGTIDIKKCCEGLEGVQITLNDGDISIVASDDGINAADGSSSYGMGMGGFGGGQNGGFGGGQASSSDSSVLLTINGGNIFVNAGGDGLDSNGNIVMNGGNVTVLGPTSDGDTALDFDGAFTINGGVLMAFGSSGMLETPTSAQNGCCIVTTLGTVSANSEFSLMDSSGNVIMSYTPTKNYASAIVYSSDIKNGSTYTVTAGSTTQSITVNSNVTTNGVSGGFGGGQNGGFGGGQRGGQPGGSAPDGNGSFGDGQQGGKQQGGMPGGNSGNGRSNSASSSTVNLSLIHI
;
A
#
# COMPACT_ATOMS: atom_id res chain seq x y z
N ILE A 1 2.38 -18.16 9.93
CA ILE A 1 1.16 -18.87 10.41
C ILE A 1 0.16 -18.80 9.29
N HIS A 2 -0.44 -19.95 8.91
CA HIS A 2 -1.42 -20.00 7.83
C HIS A 2 -2.63 -20.85 8.24
N CYS A 3 -3.83 -20.37 7.88
CA CYS A 3 -5.10 -21.12 8.04
C CYS A 3 -5.97 -20.89 6.81
N ASN A 4 -6.62 -21.96 6.31
CA ASN A 4 -7.54 -21.91 5.16
C ASN A 4 -8.94 -21.36 5.50
N GLU A 5 -9.14 -20.87 6.71
CA GLU A 5 -10.38 -20.26 7.20
C GLU A 5 -9.98 -19.07 8.09
N ASP A 6 -10.52 -18.97 9.28
CA ASP A 6 -10.30 -17.86 10.20
C ASP A 6 -9.09 -18.05 11.11
N ILE A 7 -8.43 -16.95 11.47
CA ILE A 7 -7.43 -16.88 12.54
C ILE A 7 -7.89 -15.90 13.61
N LEU A 8 -7.91 -16.35 14.87
CA LEU A 8 -8.09 -15.48 16.04
C LEU A 8 -6.85 -15.52 16.93
N ILE A 9 -6.24 -14.36 17.14
CA ILE A 9 -5.14 -14.17 18.10
C ILE A 9 -5.69 -13.36 19.28
N SER A 10 -6.02 -14.05 20.37
CA SER A 10 -6.62 -13.40 21.56
C SER A 10 -5.59 -12.91 22.58
N GLY A 11 -4.31 -13.19 22.37
CA GLY A 11 -3.22 -12.74 23.24
C GLY A 11 -1.96 -13.58 23.12
N GLY A 12 -1.03 -13.40 24.04
CA GLY A 12 0.26 -14.10 24.05
C GLY A 12 1.38 -13.30 23.41
N ASN A 13 2.52 -13.95 23.21
CA ASN A 13 3.70 -13.34 22.57
C ASN A 13 4.10 -14.18 21.37
N LEU A 14 3.99 -13.63 20.19
CA LEU A 14 4.39 -14.23 18.93
C LEU A 14 5.63 -13.53 18.40
N THR A 15 6.67 -14.29 18.04
CA THR A 15 7.81 -13.78 17.28
C THR A 15 7.93 -14.62 16.01
N ILE A 16 7.78 -13.97 14.86
CA ILE A 16 7.68 -14.64 13.57
C ILE A 16 8.81 -14.19 12.66
N SER A 17 9.39 -15.16 11.93
CA SER A 17 10.23 -14.92 10.77
C SER A 17 9.83 -15.94 9.72
N SER A 18 9.34 -15.46 8.59
CA SER A 18 8.84 -16.27 7.49
C SER A 18 9.59 -15.97 6.19
N GLY A 19 9.56 -16.92 5.27
CA GLY A 19 9.99 -16.70 3.88
C GLY A 19 8.83 -16.36 2.97
N ASP A 20 7.63 -16.41 3.51
CA ASP A 20 6.33 -16.09 2.97
C ASP A 20 5.64 -15.19 4.00
N ASP A 21 4.33 -15.18 4.11
CA ASP A 21 3.60 -14.27 4.99
C ASP A 21 3.81 -14.56 6.48
N GLY A 22 3.65 -13.54 7.29
CA GLY A 22 3.78 -13.66 8.72
C GLY A 22 2.59 -14.41 9.33
N VAL A 23 1.39 -13.88 9.11
CA VAL A 23 0.10 -14.48 9.49
C VAL A 23 -0.87 -14.30 8.34
N HIS A 24 -1.36 -15.41 7.79
CA HIS A 24 -2.28 -15.46 6.65
C HIS A 24 -3.52 -16.29 7.00
N ALA A 25 -4.69 -15.70 6.88
CA ALA A 25 -5.98 -16.36 6.94
C ALA A 25 -6.66 -16.25 5.57
N ASP A 26 -7.14 -17.37 5.00
CA ASP A 26 -7.86 -17.31 3.71
C ASP A 26 -9.20 -16.55 3.83
N ASP A 27 -9.75 -16.41 5.05
CA ASP A 27 -10.96 -15.64 5.33
C ASP A 27 -10.69 -14.49 6.33
N ASN A 28 -10.97 -14.67 7.64
CA ASN A 28 -10.90 -13.59 8.60
C ASN A 28 -9.66 -13.72 9.50
N LEU A 29 -8.94 -12.62 9.67
CA LEU A 29 -7.87 -12.48 10.65
C LEU A 29 -8.28 -11.49 11.73
N GLN A 30 -8.42 -11.96 12.98
CA GLN A 30 -8.73 -11.10 14.11
C GLN A 30 -7.63 -11.15 15.16
N VAL A 31 -7.21 -9.97 15.63
CA VAL A 31 -6.28 -9.80 16.74
C VAL A 31 -6.98 -9.03 17.86
N ASP A 32 -7.19 -9.69 19.00
CA ASP A 32 -7.82 -9.09 20.18
C ASP A 32 -6.81 -8.58 21.20
N GLY A 33 -5.52 -8.91 21.04
CA GLY A 33 -4.46 -8.43 21.92
C GLY A 33 -3.19 -9.29 21.82
N GLY A 34 -2.26 -9.04 22.73
CA GLY A 34 -0.96 -9.71 22.77
C GLY A 34 0.16 -8.92 22.12
N THR A 35 1.32 -9.54 22.01
CA THR A 35 2.48 -8.97 21.32
C THR A 35 2.78 -9.80 20.09
N ILE A 36 2.76 -9.19 18.92
CA ILE A 36 3.05 -9.82 17.64
C ILE A 36 4.24 -9.10 17.02
N ASP A 37 5.36 -9.80 16.91
CA ASP A 37 6.62 -9.27 16.43
C ASP A 37 7.09 -10.05 15.20
N ILE A 38 6.71 -9.57 14.02
CA ILE A 38 7.08 -10.14 12.73
C ILE A 38 8.38 -9.49 12.28
N LYS A 39 9.49 -10.22 12.47
CA LYS A 39 10.85 -9.73 12.19
C LYS A 39 11.19 -9.70 10.71
N LYS A 40 10.53 -10.58 9.94
CA LYS A 40 10.72 -10.73 8.50
C LYS A 40 9.59 -11.57 7.92
N CYS A 41 9.06 -11.14 6.79
CA CYS A 41 8.07 -11.88 6.00
C CYS A 41 8.04 -11.34 4.55
N CYS A 42 7.21 -11.91 3.69
CA CYS A 42 6.76 -11.31 2.46
C CYS A 42 5.71 -10.27 2.83
N GLU A 43 4.49 -10.70 3.16
CA GLU A 43 3.43 -9.87 3.71
C GLU A 43 3.29 -10.09 5.23
N GLY A 44 2.90 -9.05 5.95
CA GLY A 44 2.86 -9.12 7.41
C GLY A 44 1.64 -9.85 7.94
N LEU A 45 0.48 -9.24 7.81
CA LEU A 45 -0.82 -9.79 8.15
C LEU A 45 -1.68 -9.80 6.88
N GLU A 46 -2.23 -10.95 6.52
CA GLU A 46 -3.04 -11.13 5.32
C GLU A 46 -4.37 -11.80 5.64
N GLY A 47 -5.43 -11.38 4.95
CA GLY A 47 -6.77 -11.96 5.05
C GLY A 47 -7.81 -11.13 4.32
N VAL A 48 -9.00 -11.69 4.08
CA VAL A 48 -10.11 -10.96 3.42
C VAL A 48 -10.64 -9.87 4.34
N GLN A 49 -10.88 -10.21 5.61
CA GLN A 49 -11.25 -9.24 6.63
C GLN A 49 -10.24 -9.28 7.76
N ILE A 50 -9.54 -8.17 7.96
CA ILE A 50 -8.57 -8.05 9.05
C ILE A 50 -9.15 -7.11 10.10
N THR A 51 -9.25 -7.59 11.35
CA THR A 51 -9.73 -6.80 12.49
C THR A 51 -8.68 -6.77 13.60
N LEU A 52 -8.15 -5.59 13.89
CA LEU A 52 -7.18 -5.36 14.95
C LEU A 52 -7.89 -4.62 16.09
N ASN A 53 -8.26 -5.35 17.14
CA ASN A 53 -8.98 -4.79 18.29
C ASN A 53 -8.02 -4.17 19.31
N ASP A 54 -6.89 -4.82 19.56
CA ASP A 54 -5.84 -4.36 20.48
C ASP A 54 -4.54 -5.15 20.21
N GLY A 55 -3.46 -4.81 20.88
CA GLY A 55 -2.15 -5.51 20.84
C GLY A 55 -0.99 -4.58 20.53
N ASP A 56 0.22 -5.08 20.80
CA ASP A 56 1.47 -4.47 20.39
C ASP A 56 1.97 -5.23 19.15
N ILE A 57 1.75 -4.68 17.97
CA ILE A 57 2.02 -5.31 16.67
C ILE A 57 3.17 -4.60 15.99
N SER A 58 4.24 -5.33 15.68
CA SER A 58 5.41 -4.83 14.95
C SER A 58 5.67 -5.71 13.73
N ILE A 59 5.71 -5.11 12.54
CA ILE A 59 5.84 -5.81 11.27
C ILE A 59 7.01 -5.25 10.48
N VAL A 60 7.87 -6.17 9.99
CA VAL A 60 8.89 -5.87 8.97
C VAL A 60 8.63 -6.79 7.79
N ALA A 61 8.06 -6.25 6.73
CA ALA A 61 7.71 -6.94 5.50
C ALA A 61 8.60 -6.52 4.33
N SER A 62 8.86 -7.43 3.41
CA SER A 62 9.57 -7.13 2.16
C SER A 62 8.62 -6.67 1.05
N ASP A 63 7.36 -6.97 1.18
CA ASP A 63 6.23 -6.53 0.40
C ASP A 63 5.26 -5.79 1.33
N ASP A 64 3.97 -6.11 1.35
CA ASP A 64 2.97 -5.34 2.08
C ASP A 64 2.99 -5.59 3.58
N GLY A 65 2.70 -4.54 4.33
CA GLY A 65 2.68 -4.63 5.79
C GLY A 65 1.44 -5.33 6.32
N ILE A 66 0.28 -4.84 5.97
CA ILE A 66 -1.04 -5.42 6.26
C ILE A 66 -1.82 -5.40 4.96
N ASN A 67 -2.23 -6.58 4.47
CA ASN A 67 -2.91 -6.77 3.20
C ASN A 67 -4.30 -7.38 3.41
N ALA A 68 -5.35 -6.58 3.22
CA ALA A 68 -6.71 -7.07 3.17
C ALA A 68 -7.09 -7.35 1.71
N ALA A 69 -7.11 -8.62 1.32
CA ALA A 69 -7.35 -9.07 -0.05
C ALA A 69 -8.12 -10.40 -0.08
N ASP A 70 -8.94 -10.62 -1.10
CA ASP A 70 -9.75 -11.84 -1.26
C ASP A 70 -9.04 -12.92 -2.11
N GLY A 71 -7.76 -12.73 -2.44
CA GLY A 71 -6.99 -13.63 -3.30
C GLY A 71 -7.46 -13.65 -4.76
N SER A 72 -8.51 -12.91 -5.12
CA SER A 72 -9.04 -12.85 -6.49
C SER A 72 -8.31 -11.84 -7.36
N SER A 73 -7.62 -10.91 -6.77
CA SER A 73 -6.76 -9.96 -7.46
C SER A 73 -5.46 -10.64 -7.89
N SER A 74 -5.55 -11.39 -8.99
CA SER A 74 -4.38 -11.93 -9.70
C SER A 74 -3.58 -10.79 -10.34
N TYR A 75 -2.89 -9.99 -9.57
CA TYR A 75 -1.67 -9.37 -10.05
C TYR A 75 -0.60 -10.45 -10.02
N GLY A 76 -0.75 -11.40 -10.95
CA GLY A 76 0.21 -12.46 -11.17
C GLY A 76 1.57 -11.86 -11.41
N MET A 77 2.51 -12.16 -10.55
CA MET A 77 3.93 -12.24 -10.92
C MET A 77 4.06 -13.24 -12.06
N GLY A 78 3.69 -12.81 -13.25
CA GLY A 78 3.83 -13.53 -14.50
C GLY A 78 5.28 -13.65 -14.89
N MET A 79 5.98 -14.58 -14.27
CA MET A 79 7.20 -15.10 -14.86
C MET A 79 6.85 -15.85 -16.15
N GLY A 80 6.98 -15.15 -17.27
CA GLY A 80 7.34 -15.71 -18.56
C GLY A 80 6.42 -16.76 -19.18
N GLY A 81 5.36 -16.33 -19.84
CA GLY A 81 4.70 -17.11 -20.88
C GLY A 81 4.72 -16.35 -22.21
N PHE A 82 5.75 -16.56 -23.03
CA PHE A 82 5.73 -16.15 -24.44
C PHE A 82 4.70 -17.02 -25.19
N GLY A 83 3.50 -16.49 -25.36
CA GLY A 83 2.47 -17.07 -26.22
C GLY A 83 1.86 -15.95 -27.06
N GLY A 84 2.26 -15.84 -28.32
CA GLY A 84 1.80 -14.82 -29.24
C GLY A 84 0.30 -14.97 -29.54
N GLY A 85 -0.41 -13.83 -29.54
CA GLY A 85 -1.77 -13.69 -30.03
C GLY A 85 -2.05 -12.22 -30.27
N GLN A 86 -2.11 -11.83 -31.55
CA GLN A 86 -2.51 -10.50 -32.02
C GLN A 86 -3.92 -10.14 -31.55
N ASN A 87 -4.14 -9.00 -30.96
CA ASN A 87 -4.94 -7.93 -31.56
C ASN A 87 -5.18 -6.80 -30.55
N GLY A 88 -4.84 -5.62 -30.95
CA GLY A 88 -4.88 -4.37 -30.32
C GLY A 88 -6.17 -3.96 -29.62
N GLY A 89 -5.98 -3.30 -28.52
CA GLY A 89 -6.94 -2.48 -27.84
C GLY A 89 -6.19 -1.87 -26.66
N PHE A 90 -5.76 -0.63 -26.80
CA PHE A 90 -5.47 0.19 -25.64
C PHE A 90 -6.79 0.44 -24.92
N GLY A 91 -7.23 -0.53 -24.12
CA GLY A 91 -8.31 -0.34 -23.17
C GLY A 91 -7.73 0.39 -21.97
N GLY A 92 -8.31 1.54 -21.63
CA GLY A 92 -8.04 2.25 -20.41
C GLY A 92 -8.18 1.31 -19.22
N GLY A 93 -7.27 1.44 -18.22
CA GLY A 93 -7.33 0.67 -16.99
C GLY A 93 -8.77 0.72 -16.46
N GLN A 94 -9.39 -0.43 -16.28
CA GLN A 94 -10.55 -0.53 -15.43
C GLN A 94 -10.07 -0.12 -14.05
N ALA A 95 -10.68 0.89 -13.48
CA ALA A 95 -10.59 1.09 -12.04
C ALA A 95 -10.99 -0.23 -11.39
N SER A 96 -10.12 -0.77 -10.54
CA SER A 96 -10.47 -1.94 -9.75
C SER A 96 -11.76 -1.62 -9.01
N SER A 97 -12.73 -2.52 -9.07
CA SER A 97 -13.96 -2.36 -8.32
C SER A 97 -13.67 -2.79 -6.90
N SER A 98 -13.69 -1.85 -5.94
CA SER A 98 -13.56 -2.20 -4.52
C SER A 98 -14.53 -3.35 -4.18
N ASP A 99 -14.00 -4.42 -3.61
CA ASP A 99 -14.84 -5.48 -3.07
C ASP A 99 -15.31 -5.04 -1.67
N SER A 100 -16.63 -4.92 -1.52
CA SER A 100 -17.23 -4.51 -0.24
C SER A 100 -17.08 -5.57 0.87
N SER A 101 -16.66 -6.78 0.54
CA SER A 101 -16.36 -7.85 1.51
C SER A 101 -14.95 -7.73 2.09
N VAL A 102 -14.03 -7.08 1.37
CA VAL A 102 -12.65 -6.86 1.81
C VAL A 102 -12.58 -5.65 2.73
N LEU A 103 -12.00 -5.83 3.92
CA LEU A 103 -12.02 -4.78 4.94
C LEU A 103 -10.84 -4.91 5.91
N LEU A 104 -10.10 -3.83 6.08
CA LEU A 104 -9.20 -3.65 7.21
C LEU A 104 -9.85 -2.77 8.28
N THR A 105 -10.06 -3.30 9.49
CA THR A 105 -10.59 -2.57 10.63
C THR A 105 -9.56 -2.46 11.75
N ILE A 106 -9.22 -1.24 12.17
CA ILE A 106 -8.32 -0.96 13.29
C ILE A 106 -9.12 -0.30 14.40
N ASN A 107 -9.38 -1.03 15.48
CA ASN A 107 -10.13 -0.55 16.64
C ASN A 107 -9.23 -0.04 17.77
N GLY A 108 -8.00 -0.57 17.86
CA GLY A 108 -7.08 -0.25 18.96
C GLY A 108 -5.67 -0.76 18.71
N GLY A 109 -4.87 -0.79 19.77
CA GLY A 109 -3.50 -1.31 19.77
C GLY A 109 -2.42 -0.29 19.38
N ASN A 110 -1.17 -0.75 19.50
CA ASN A 110 0.02 -0.05 19.01
C ASN A 110 0.55 -0.83 17.81
N ILE A 111 0.46 -0.26 16.62
CA ILE A 111 0.76 -0.93 15.37
C ILE A 111 1.91 -0.20 14.70
N PHE A 112 3.02 -0.91 14.50
CA PHE A 112 4.16 -0.44 13.75
C PHE A 112 4.36 -1.32 12.52
N VAL A 113 4.40 -0.69 11.35
CA VAL A 113 4.60 -1.34 10.06
C VAL A 113 5.83 -0.73 9.38
N ASN A 114 6.72 -1.59 8.90
CA ASN A 114 7.84 -1.25 8.03
C ASN A 114 7.79 -2.15 6.81
N ALA A 115 7.18 -1.66 5.73
CA ALA A 115 6.88 -2.40 4.52
C ALA A 115 7.78 -2.00 3.35
N GLY A 116 8.13 -2.94 2.49
CA GLY A 116 8.84 -2.71 1.22
C GLY A 116 7.90 -2.32 0.10
N GLY A 117 6.71 -2.92 0.07
CA GLY A 117 5.53 -2.59 -0.69
C GLY A 117 4.61 -1.65 0.07
N ASP A 118 3.29 -1.83 -0.06
CA ASP A 118 2.32 -0.97 0.60
C ASP A 118 2.30 -1.16 2.12
N GLY A 119 2.09 -0.07 2.84
CA GLY A 119 2.11 -0.13 4.31
C GLY A 119 0.84 -0.76 4.86
N LEU A 120 -0.28 -0.14 4.60
CA LEU A 120 -1.62 -0.68 4.79
C LEU A 120 -2.26 -0.79 3.41
N ASP A 121 -2.55 -2.00 2.98
CA ASP A 121 -3.21 -2.30 1.72
C ASP A 121 -4.60 -2.89 1.96
N SER A 122 -5.57 -2.50 1.14
CA SER A 122 -6.89 -3.11 1.10
C SER A 122 -7.52 -3.02 -0.29
N ASN A 123 -7.80 -4.15 -0.91
CA ASN A 123 -8.62 -4.19 -2.12
C ASN A 123 -10.09 -3.77 -1.87
N GLY A 124 -10.40 -3.30 -0.68
CA GLY A 124 -11.70 -2.82 -0.25
C GLY A 124 -11.60 -1.54 0.56
N ASN A 125 -12.09 -1.57 1.79
CA ASN A 125 -12.12 -0.41 2.66
C ASN A 125 -11.13 -0.52 3.82
N ILE A 126 -10.71 0.65 4.33
CA ILE A 126 -9.99 0.74 5.60
C ILE A 126 -10.82 1.58 6.57
N VAL A 127 -11.02 1.08 7.79
CA VAL A 127 -11.70 1.80 8.87
C VAL A 127 -10.82 1.83 10.10
N MET A 128 -10.38 3.02 10.52
CA MET A 128 -9.61 3.20 11.74
C MET A 128 -10.49 3.88 12.80
N ASN A 129 -10.86 3.14 13.84
CA ASN A 129 -11.67 3.63 14.95
C ASN A 129 -10.83 4.07 16.14
N GLY A 130 -9.59 3.59 16.24
CA GLY A 130 -8.69 3.85 17.35
C GLY A 130 -7.27 3.37 17.08
N GLY A 131 -6.47 3.23 18.14
CA GLY A 131 -5.10 2.75 18.08
C GLY A 131 -4.06 3.83 17.75
N ASN A 132 -2.79 3.46 17.91
CA ASN A 132 -1.63 4.25 17.51
C ASN A 132 -0.95 3.53 16.36
N VAL A 133 -1.07 4.05 15.15
CA VAL A 133 -0.57 3.41 13.94
C VAL A 133 0.58 4.22 13.37
N THR A 134 1.74 3.58 13.22
CA THR A 134 2.91 4.15 12.56
C THR A 134 3.32 3.28 11.39
N VAL A 135 3.37 3.86 10.21
CA VAL A 135 3.69 3.17 8.96
C VAL A 135 4.93 3.79 8.34
N LEU A 136 5.92 2.96 8.06
CA LEU A 136 7.05 3.25 7.19
C LEU A 136 6.84 2.46 5.89
N GLY A 137 6.21 3.09 4.94
CA GLY A 137 5.93 2.52 3.63
C GLY A 137 7.15 2.48 2.70
N PRO A 138 6.94 2.27 1.40
CA PRO A 138 8.00 2.13 0.42
C PRO A 138 8.78 3.42 0.21
N THR A 139 10.00 3.28 -0.30
CA THR A 139 10.86 4.41 -0.72
C THR A 139 10.84 4.63 -2.22
N SER A 140 10.23 3.72 -2.98
CA SER A 140 10.01 3.79 -4.44
C SER A 140 8.59 4.28 -4.74
N ASP A 141 8.41 4.87 -5.92
CA ASP A 141 7.10 5.43 -6.34
C ASP A 141 6.17 4.37 -6.99
N GLY A 142 6.48 3.08 -6.88
CA GLY A 142 5.63 1.98 -7.36
C GLY A 142 4.51 1.62 -6.41
N ASP A 143 4.72 1.89 -5.11
CA ASP A 143 3.84 1.53 -4.01
C ASP A 143 3.72 2.74 -3.05
N THR A 144 2.86 2.66 -2.02
CA THR A 144 2.56 3.78 -1.12
C THR A 144 2.46 3.35 0.35
N ALA A 145 2.46 4.30 1.27
CA ALA A 145 2.27 3.98 2.69
C ALA A 145 0.84 3.50 2.99
N LEU A 146 -0.14 3.92 2.20
CA LEU A 146 -1.55 3.56 2.31
C LEU A 146 -2.09 3.31 0.91
N ASP A 147 -2.63 2.12 0.62
CA ASP A 147 -3.33 1.78 -0.62
C ASP A 147 -4.72 1.21 -0.31
N PHE A 148 -5.75 1.63 -1.06
CA PHE A 148 -7.11 1.14 -0.85
C PHE A 148 -7.99 1.40 -2.08
N ASP A 149 -8.63 0.35 -2.56
CA ASP A 149 -9.56 0.43 -3.70
C ASP A 149 -10.90 1.10 -3.36
N GLY A 150 -11.27 1.12 -2.07
CA GLY A 150 -12.53 1.68 -1.58
C GLY A 150 -12.37 3.03 -0.88
N ALA A 151 -12.69 3.06 0.39
CA ALA A 151 -12.60 4.25 1.24
C ALA A 151 -11.75 4.00 2.47
N PHE A 152 -10.90 4.95 2.83
CA PHE A 152 -10.27 4.98 4.14
C PHE A 152 -10.95 6.01 5.04
N THR A 153 -11.65 5.53 6.05
CA THR A 153 -12.33 6.37 7.06
C THR A 153 -11.60 6.32 8.39
N ILE A 154 -11.23 7.50 8.91
CA ILE A 154 -10.58 7.62 10.21
C ILE A 154 -11.58 8.22 11.21
N ASN A 155 -11.99 7.44 12.20
CA ASN A 155 -12.92 7.83 13.26
C ASN A 155 -12.23 8.22 14.58
N GLY A 156 -10.97 7.77 14.76
CA GLY A 156 -10.22 8.04 16.00
C GLY A 156 -8.80 7.46 15.95
N GLY A 157 -8.08 7.58 17.06
CA GLY A 157 -6.71 7.11 17.20
C GLY A 157 -5.65 8.13 16.79
N VAL A 158 -4.46 7.66 16.46
CA VAL A 158 -3.34 8.44 15.96
C VAL A 158 -2.73 7.70 14.77
N LEU A 159 -2.56 8.38 13.65
CA LEU A 159 -1.91 7.84 12.46
C LEU A 159 -0.69 8.69 12.10
N MET A 160 0.42 8.03 11.87
CA MET A 160 1.62 8.60 11.23
C MET A 160 2.07 7.63 10.13
N ALA A 161 1.91 8.00 8.87
CA ALA A 161 2.35 7.20 7.74
C ALA A 161 3.33 8.01 6.88
N PHE A 162 4.47 7.39 6.58
CA PHE A 162 5.57 7.98 5.83
C PHE A 162 5.92 7.05 4.66
N GLY A 163 6.14 7.59 3.48
CA GLY A 163 6.49 6.77 2.32
C GLY A 163 6.88 7.60 1.10
N SER A 164 6.79 6.99 -0.06
CA SER A 164 6.96 7.65 -1.36
C SER A 164 5.89 8.73 -1.58
N SER A 165 6.03 9.51 -2.63
CA SER A 165 5.01 10.50 -3.04
C SER A 165 4.40 10.19 -4.40
N GLY A 166 4.83 9.12 -5.06
CA GLY A 166 4.43 8.82 -6.44
C GLY A 166 2.99 8.33 -6.55
N MET A 167 2.59 7.40 -5.68
CA MET A 167 1.23 6.84 -5.61
C MET A 167 0.52 7.25 -4.31
N LEU A 168 0.82 8.44 -3.79
CA LEU A 168 0.29 8.92 -2.52
C LEU A 168 -1.24 8.96 -2.53
N GLU A 169 -1.86 8.15 -1.72
CA GLU A 169 -3.29 8.15 -1.49
C GLU A 169 -3.70 9.00 -0.28
N THR A 170 -4.93 9.46 -0.32
CA THR A 170 -5.47 10.39 0.67
C THR A 170 -6.66 9.76 1.36
N PRO A 171 -6.69 9.63 2.71
CA PRO A 171 -7.86 9.15 3.41
C PRO A 171 -9.13 9.87 2.96
N THR A 172 -10.20 9.10 2.78
CA THR A 172 -11.48 9.61 2.24
C THR A 172 -12.18 10.55 3.22
N SER A 173 -12.07 10.24 4.50
CA SER A 173 -12.68 11.05 5.57
C SER A 173 -11.96 10.90 6.90
N ALA A 174 -12.05 11.94 7.74
CA ALA A 174 -11.59 11.93 9.12
C ALA A 174 -12.64 12.56 10.03
N GLN A 175 -12.85 11.99 11.21
CA GLN A 175 -13.80 12.47 12.23
C GLN A 175 -13.06 12.64 13.56
N ASN A 176 -13.64 13.42 14.49
CA ASN A 176 -13.11 13.69 15.83
C ASN A 176 -11.70 14.32 15.87
N GLY A 177 -11.14 14.65 14.71
CA GLY A 177 -9.84 15.25 14.47
C GLY A 177 -9.69 15.56 13.00
N CYS A 178 -8.47 15.91 12.58
CA CYS A 178 -8.18 16.16 11.17
C CYS A 178 -6.95 15.38 10.71
N CYS A 179 -6.94 15.07 9.42
CA CYS A 179 -5.83 14.48 8.73
C CYS A 179 -5.10 15.52 7.88
N ILE A 180 -3.79 15.52 7.91
CA ILE A 180 -2.93 16.29 7.00
C ILE A 180 -2.17 15.31 6.13
N VAL A 181 -2.25 15.50 4.82
CA VAL A 181 -1.49 14.76 3.81
C VAL A 181 -0.56 15.75 3.12
N THR A 182 0.73 15.52 3.17
CA THR A 182 1.70 16.48 2.62
C THR A 182 2.84 15.77 1.89
N THR A 183 3.28 16.38 0.77
CA THR A 183 4.54 16.02 0.11
C THR A 183 5.66 16.91 0.63
N LEU A 184 6.83 16.33 0.82
CA LEU A 184 7.94 16.96 1.53
C LEU A 184 9.20 17.13 0.63
N GLY A 185 9.17 16.51 -0.57
CA GLY A 185 10.39 16.17 -1.28
C GLY A 185 11.15 15.06 -0.55
N THR A 186 12.26 14.61 -1.09
CA THR A 186 13.00 13.50 -0.48
C THR A 186 13.63 13.93 0.85
N VAL A 187 13.22 13.32 1.93
CA VAL A 187 13.77 13.48 3.28
C VAL A 187 14.58 12.23 3.61
N SER A 188 15.82 12.42 4.09
CA SER A 188 16.72 11.31 4.41
C SER A 188 16.25 10.55 5.63
N ALA A 189 16.50 9.24 5.66
CA ALA A 189 16.33 8.40 6.83
C ALA A 189 16.96 9.03 8.08
N ASN A 190 16.37 8.78 9.23
CA ASN A 190 16.76 9.33 10.53
C ASN A 190 16.67 10.87 10.64
N SER A 191 15.95 11.52 9.72
CA SER A 191 15.56 12.92 9.87
C SER A 191 14.18 13.00 10.53
N GLU A 192 14.11 13.73 11.63
CA GLU A 192 12.85 13.89 12.37
C GLU A 192 11.80 14.60 11.53
N PHE A 193 10.56 14.07 11.57
CA PHE A 193 9.34 14.73 11.22
C PHE A 193 8.72 15.33 12.47
N SER A 194 8.26 16.56 12.42
CA SER A 194 7.54 17.22 13.52
C SER A 194 6.39 18.07 12.98
N LEU A 195 5.25 17.96 13.64
CA LEU A 195 4.07 18.79 13.44
C LEU A 195 3.88 19.67 14.69
N MET A 196 3.95 20.99 14.53
CA MET A 196 3.82 21.96 15.62
C MET A 196 2.62 22.86 15.40
N ASP A 197 1.95 23.26 16.50
CA ASP A 197 0.91 24.27 16.48
C ASP A 197 1.47 25.69 16.28
N SER A 198 0.59 26.66 16.16
CA SER A 198 0.98 28.08 16.00
C SER A 198 1.69 28.69 17.23
N SER A 199 1.63 28.03 18.38
CA SER A 199 2.33 28.41 19.61
C SER A 199 3.71 27.75 19.73
N GLY A 200 4.06 26.85 18.80
CA GLY A 200 5.32 26.09 18.79
C GLY A 200 5.27 24.82 19.63
N ASN A 201 4.09 24.39 20.10
CA ASN A 201 3.96 23.10 20.79
C ASN A 201 4.00 21.96 19.76
N VAL A 202 4.78 20.93 20.04
CA VAL A 202 4.81 19.72 19.22
C VAL A 202 3.54 18.92 19.45
N ILE A 203 2.76 18.72 18.38
CA ILE A 203 1.55 17.90 18.39
C ILE A 203 1.94 16.43 18.13
N MET A 204 2.83 16.22 17.17
CA MET A 204 3.32 14.88 16.78
C MET A 204 4.77 15.00 16.34
N SER A 205 5.58 14.00 16.66
CA SER A 205 6.91 13.84 16.08
C SER A 205 7.27 12.38 15.92
N TYR A 206 8.07 12.07 14.89
CA TYR A 206 8.60 10.74 14.64
C TYR A 206 9.90 10.84 13.84
N THR A 207 10.79 9.88 14.02
CA THR A 207 12.04 9.80 13.26
C THR A 207 12.03 8.54 12.38
N PRO A 208 11.56 8.63 11.11
CA PRO A 208 11.54 7.49 10.21
C PRO A 208 12.94 6.94 9.94
N THR A 209 13.09 5.62 10.02
CA THR A 209 14.37 4.94 9.74
C THR A 209 14.63 4.70 8.25
N LYS A 210 13.66 5.03 7.40
CA LYS A 210 13.74 5.00 5.93
C LYS A 210 13.69 6.42 5.37
N ASN A 211 14.15 6.58 4.13
CA ASN A 211 13.86 7.81 3.36
C ASN A 211 12.35 7.92 3.16
N TYR A 212 11.84 9.15 3.12
CA TYR A 212 10.44 9.41 2.86
C TYR A 212 10.26 10.69 2.06
N ALA A 213 9.16 10.81 1.33
CA ALA A 213 8.84 11.98 0.51
C ALA A 213 7.44 12.52 0.79
N SER A 214 6.65 11.79 1.57
CA SER A 214 5.31 12.16 1.99
C SER A 214 5.09 11.84 3.47
N ALA A 215 4.12 12.52 4.06
CA ALA A 215 3.61 12.22 5.39
C ALA A 215 2.08 12.35 5.40
N ILE A 216 1.42 11.37 6.00
CA ILE A 216 0.00 11.37 6.31
C ILE A 216 -0.12 11.28 7.83
N VAL A 217 -0.69 12.30 8.45
CA VAL A 217 -0.80 12.36 9.90
C VAL A 217 -2.21 12.72 10.33
N TYR A 218 -2.72 11.98 11.31
CA TYR A 218 -4.03 12.24 11.93
C TYR A 218 -3.93 12.18 13.44
N SER A 219 -4.62 13.12 14.07
CA SER A 219 -4.84 13.13 15.52
C SER A 219 -6.09 13.94 15.86
N SER A 220 -6.71 13.61 17.01
CA SER A 220 -7.75 14.44 17.59
C SER A 220 -7.27 15.85 17.98
N ASP A 221 -5.96 16.07 18.10
CA ASP A 221 -5.37 17.38 18.43
C ASP A 221 -5.15 18.26 17.19
N ILE A 222 -5.25 17.71 16.00
CA ILE A 222 -5.26 18.49 14.76
C ILE A 222 -6.68 19.04 14.54
N LYS A 223 -6.80 20.37 14.50
CA LYS A 223 -8.10 21.07 14.46
C LYS A 223 -8.31 21.81 13.14
N ASN A 224 -9.53 21.71 12.63
CA ASN A 224 -9.96 22.51 11.48
C ASN A 224 -9.89 24.02 11.81
N GLY A 225 -9.45 24.81 10.84
CA GLY A 225 -9.23 26.26 10.98
C GLY A 225 -7.89 26.64 11.60
N SER A 226 -7.10 25.69 12.10
CA SER A 226 -5.79 25.95 12.70
C SER A 226 -4.66 25.84 11.67
N THR A 227 -3.57 26.55 11.93
CA THR A 227 -2.35 26.49 11.12
C THR A 227 -1.26 25.76 11.89
N TYR A 228 -0.62 24.84 11.23
CA TYR A 228 0.47 24.02 11.76
C TYR A 228 1.75 24.22 10.96
N THR A 229 2.88 24.05 11.62
CA THR A 229 4.19 23.99 10.98
C THR A 229 4.66 22.55 10.93
N VAL A 230 4.92 22.05 9.72
CA VAL A 230 5.59 20.78 9.49
C VAL A 230 7.06 21.04 9.29
N THR A 231 7.92 20.31 10.00
CA THR A 231 9.36 20.24 9.74
C THR A 231 9.76 18.80 9.43
N ALA A 232 10.61 18.60 8.43
CA ALA A 232 11.10 17.29 8.03
C ALA A 232 12.51 17.45 7.41
N GLY A 233 13.54 17.10 8.16
CA GLY A 233 14.92 17.39 7.78
C GLY A 233 15.13 18.90 7.54
N SER A 234 15.45 19.30 6.32
CA SER A 234 15.60 20.73 5.95
C SER A 234 14.30 21.37 5.45
N THR A 235 13.24 20.61 5.26
CA THR A 235 11.95 21.10 4.76
C THR A 235 11.15 21.70 5.91
N THR A 236 10.58 22.90 5.68
CA THR A 236 9.62 23.53 6.58
C THR A 236 8.44 24.01 5.77
N GLN A 237 7.22 23.65 6.20
CA GLN A 237 5.99 24.04 5.53
C GLN A 237 4.97 24.54 6.56
N SER A 238 4.20 25.56 6.18
CA SER A 238 3.06 26.04 6.98
C SER A 238 1.77 25.56 6.31
N ILE A 239 0.94 24.82 7.04
CA ILE A 239 -0.28 24.19 6.54
C ILE A 239 -1.46 24.67 7.36
N THR A 240 -2.43 25.31 6.71
CA THR A 240 -3.71 25.66 7.35
C THR A 240 -4.70 24.53 7.06
N VAL A 241 -5.20 23.90 8.11
CA VAL A 241 -6.21 22.85 8.02
C VAL A 241 -7.56 23.49 7.70
N ASN A 242 -8.10 23.19 6.52
CA ASN A 242 -9.33 23.80 6.00
C ASN A 242 -10.47 22.79 5.79
N SER A 243 -10.21 21.52 6.07
CA SER A 243 -11.16 20.40 5.98
C SER A 243 -10.70 19.28 6.91
N ASN A 244 -11.56 18.28 7.14
CA ASN A 244 -11.19 17.13 7.97
C ASN A 244 -10.03 16.30 7.36
N VAL A 245 -9.85 16.35 6.05
CA VAL A 245 -8.66 15.86 5.35
C VAL A 245 -8.11 17.00 4.51
N THR A 246 -6.95 17.49 4.85
CA THR A 246 -6.28 18.61 4.18
C THR A 246 -5.04 18.13 3.47
N THR A 247 -4.93 18.42 2.17
CA THR A 247 -3.76 18.06 1.35
C THR A 247 -2.87 19.27 1.09
N ASN A 248 -1.56 19.07 1.09
CA ASN A 248 -0.57 20.08 0.77
C ASN A 248 0.49 19.53 -0.18
N GLY A 249 0.66 20.17 -1.34
CA GLY A 249 1.63 19.76 -2.36
C GLY A 249 1.29 18.46 -3.10
N VAL A 250 0.14 17.86 -2.83
CA VAL A 250 -0.32 16.62 -3.48
C VAL A 250 -0.86 17.00 -4.87
N SER A 251 -0.13 16.67 -5.94
CA SER A 251 -0.60 16.82 -7.31
C SER A 251 -1.28 15.53 -7.73
N GLY A 252 -2.62 15.55 -7.77
CA GLY A 252 -3.47 14.57 -8.44
C GLY A 252 -3.04 13.11 -8.35
N GLY A 253 -3.06 12.52 -7.15
CA GLY A 253 -2.93 11.08 -6.98
C GLY A 253 -4.15 10.38 -7.61
N PHE A 254 -3.97 9.16 -8.09
CA PHE A 254 -5.05 8.27 -8.51
C PHE A 254 -5.84 7.86 -7.25
N GLY A 255 -6.70 8.72 -6.80
CA GLY A 255 -7.61 8.44 -5.68
C GLY A 255 -9.01 8.23 -6.19
N GLY A 256 -9.67 7.19 -5.73
CA GLY A 256 -11.02 6.77 -6.09
C GLY A 256 -12.03 7.90 -6.12
N GLY A 257 -12.75 7.93 -7.20
CA GLY A 257 -14.03 8.53 -7.47
C GLY A 257 -14.44 9.81 -6.75
N GLN A 258 -14.05 10.99 -7.24
CA GLN A 258 -14.86 12.18 -7.09
C GLN A 258 -15.12 12.86 -8.44
N ASN A 259 -16.39 12.97 -8.74
CA ASN A 259 -17.02 13.61 -9.88
C ASN A 259 -16.60 15.10 -10.00
N GLY A 260 -15.48 15.36 -10.65
CA GLY A 260 -14.99 16.70 -10.97
C GLY A 260 -15.34 17.04 -12.42
N GLY A 261 -16.37 17.86 -12.63
CA GLY A 261 -16.82 18.29 -13.94
C GLY A 261 -15.68 18.97 -14.73
N PHE A 262 -15.39 18.43 -15.90
CA PHE A 262 -14.51 19.05 -16.88
C PHE A 262 -15.15 20.34 -17.40
N GLY A 263 -14.63 21.49 -16.97
CA GLY A 263 -14.88 22.78 -17.58
C GLY A 263 -14.27 22.80 -18.98
N GLY A 264 -15.13 22.92 -20.00
CA GLY A 264 -14.74 22.98 -21.40
C GLY A 264 -13.86 24.22 -21.71
N GLY A 265 -12.59 24.00 -21.96
CA GLY A 265 -11.69 24.99 -22.57
C GLY A 265 -11.86 24.97 -24.09
N GLN A 266 -12.41 26.06 -24.65
CA GLN A 266 -12.47 26.33 -26.09
C GLN A 266 -11.08 26.31 -26.70
N ARG A 267 -10.85 25.41 -27.65
CA ARG A 267 -9.71 25.51 -28.59
C ARG A 267 -10.14 26.34 -29.80
N GLY A 268 -9.50 27.50 -29.93
CA GLY A 268 -9.52 28.31 -31.15
C GLY A 268 -8.88 27.55 -32.31
N GLY A 269 -9.53 27.62 -33.47
CA GLY A 269 -9.09 26.95 -34.69
C GLY A 269 -7.90 27.66 -35.35
N GLN A 270 -7.10 26.86 -36.03
CA GLN A 270 -6.14 27.36 -37.04
C GLN A 270 -6.27 26.50 -38.31
N PRO A 271 -6.19 27.13 -39.51
CA PRO A 271 -6.55 26.50 -40.78
C PRO A 271 -5.38 25.81 -41.49
N GLY A 272 -5.74 24.81 -42.20
CA GLY A 272 -5.26 24.11 -43.38
C GLY A 272 -3.79 24.30 -43.90
N GLY A 273 -3.18 23.15 -44.18
CA GLY A 273 -2.04 23.01 -45.05
C GLY A 273 -2.00 21.62 -45.67
N SER A 274 -2.05 21.58 -46.99
CA SER A 274 -2.24 20.42 -47.86
C SER A 274 -1.03 19.47 -47.88
N ALA A 275 -1.31 18.19 -48.16
CA ALA A 275 -0.35 17.13 -48.50
C ALA A 275 0.42 17.37 -49.80
N PRO A 276 1.52 16.63 -50.03
CA PRO A 276 1.51 15.81 -51.24
C PRO A 276 1.93 14.32 -51.02
N ASP A 277 1.38 13.53 -51.90
CA ASP A 277 1.58 12.10 -52.11
C ASP A 277 3.02 11.73 -52.46
N GLY A 278 3.44 10.55 -51.98
CA GLY A 278 4.69 9.93 -52.35
C GLY A 278 4.62 8.40 -52.27
N ASN A 279 4.27 7.81 -53.39
CA ASN A 279 4.24 6.39 -53.71
C ASN A 279 5.67 5.82 -53.77
N GLY A 280 5.91 4.61 -53.20
CA GLY A 280 7.18 3.90 -53.32
C GLY A 280 7.05 2.44 -52.90
N SER A 281 6.65 1.61 -53.85
CA SER A 281 6.71 0.18 -53.86
C SER A 281 8.14 -0.34 -54.07
N PHE A 282 8.46 -1.52 -53.52
CA PHE A 282 9.42 -2.58 -53.92
C PHE A 282 9.74 -3.36 -52.66
N GLY A 283 9.77 -4.69 -52.55
CA GLY A 283 9.87 -5.75 -53.54
C GLY A 283 10.23 -7.03 -52.78
N ASP A 284 9.79 -8.18 -53.29
CA ASP A 284 9.97 -9.56 -52.83
C ASP A 284 11.39 -9.98 -52.53
N GLY A 285 11.53 -11.00 -51.64
CA GLY A 285 12.76 -11.75 -51.48
C GLY A 285 12.60 -13.02 -50.64
N GLN A 286 12.35 -14.07 -51.29
CA GLN A 286 12.22 -15.52 -51.03
C GLN A 286 13.24 -16.18 -50.10
N GLN A 287 12.73 -17.24 -49.44
CA GLN A 287 13.18 -18.63 -49.27
C GLN A 287 14.40 -19.00 -48.41
N GLY A 288 14.15 -19.94 -47.50
CA GLY A 288 14.92 -21.20 -47.52
C GLY A 288 15.36 -21.76 -46.18
N GLY A 289 14.94 -22.98 -45.86
CA GLY A 289 15.79 -23.89 -45.11
C GLY A 289 15.18 -24.61 -43.89
N LYS A 290 14.63 -25.79 -44.15
CA LYS A 290 14.31 -26.81 -43.13
C LYS A 290 15.60 -27.41 -42.54
N GLN A 291 15.60 -27.77 -41.25
CA GLN A 291 16.11 -29.09 -40.83
C GLN A 291 15.56 -29.52 -39.46
N GLN A 292 15.16 -30.78 -39.45
CA GLN A 292 14.75 -31.58 -38.29
C GLN A 292 15.99 -32.10 -37.53
N GLY A 293 15.78 -32.39 -36.22
CA GLY A 293 16.69 -33.25 -35.44
C GLY A 293 16.25 -33.22 -33.97
N GLY A 294 15.48 -34.16 -33.47
CA GLY A 294 15.93 -35.34 -32.76
C GLY A 294 15.99 -35.12 -31.25
N MET A 295 14.99 -35.64 -30.51
CA MET A 295 15.11 -35.87 -29.06
C MET A 295 16.15 -36.90 -28.71
N PRO A 296 16.71 -36.94 -27.48
CA PRO A 296 16.24 -37.94 -26.54
C PRO A 296 16.05 -37.45 -25.09
N GLY A 297 15.18 -38.13 -24.39
CA GLY A 297 14.79 -37.90 -23.02
C GLY A 297 15.89 -38.21 -21.99
N GLY A 298 15.76 -37.59 -20.84
CA GLY A 298 16.52 -37.82 -19.63
C GLY A 298 15.72 -37.46 -18.40
N ASN A 299 15.16 -38.50 -17.80
CA ASN A 299 14.50 -38.46 -16.48
C ASN A 299 15.57 -38.29 -15.42
N SER A 300 15.43 -37.28 -14.55
CA SER A 300 16.13 -37.22 -13.26
C SER A 300 15.25 -36.51 -12.24
N GLY A 301 14.63 -37.33 -11.43
CA GLY A 301 13.96 -36.84 -10.21
C GLY A 301 14.97 -36.22 -9.24
N ASN A 302 14.71 -35.05 -8.77
CA ASN A 302 15.42 -34.48 -7.63
C ASN A 302 14.39 -34.21 -6.54
N GLY A 303 14.38 -35.10 -5.54
CA GLY A 303 13.63 -34.94 -4.33
C GLY A 303 14.16 -33.71 -3.57
N ARG A 304 13.31 -32.72 -3.40
CA ARG A 304 13.53 -31.64 -2.43
C ARG A 304 13.18 -32.19 -1.04
N SER A 305 14.20 -32.34 -0.22
CA SER A 305 14.04 -32.53 1.22
C SER A 305 13.59 -31.21 1.84
N ASN A 306 12.33 -31.15 2.27
CA ASN A 306 11.84 -30.11 3.17
C ASN A 306 12.55 -30.29 4.52
N SER A 307 13.50 -29.46 4.82
CA SER A 307 13.98 -29.28 6.18
C SER A 307 13.03 -28.30 6.89
N ALA A 308 12.04 -28.84 7.59
CA ALA A 308 11.24 -28.10 8.54
C ALA A 308 12.16 -27.60 9.68
N SER A 309 12.40 -26.30 9.76
CA SER A 309 12.98 -25.70 10.96
C SER A 309 11.87 -25.61 12.02
N SER A 310 11.99 -26.39 13.09
CA SER A 310 11.13 -26.31 14.24
C SER A 310 11.39 -25.01 15.01
N SER A 311 10.50 -24.02 14.87
CA SER A 311 10.44 -22.90 15.78
C SER A 311 9.52 -23.25 16.95
N THR A 312 10.01 -23.10 18.17
CA THR A 312 9.21 -23.33 19.37
C THR A 312 8.29 -22.13 19.58
N VAL A 313 7.01 -22.31 19.36
CA VAL A 313 6.00 -21.27 19.60
C VAL A 313 5.40 -21.53 20.99
N ASN A 314 5.56 -20.60 21.92
CA ASN A 314 4.86 -20.62 23.20
C ASN A 314 3.47 -20.00 23.02
N LEU A 315 2.47 -20.86 22.79
CA LEU A 315 1.08 -20.48 22.58
C LEU A 315 0.34 -20.46 23.91
N SER A 316 -0.15 -19.32 24.37
CA SER A 316 -1.09 -19.29 25.49
C SER A 316 -2.55 -19.38 25.07
N LEU A 317 -2.95 -19.02 23.86
CA LEU A 317 -4.22 -19.37 23.21
C LEU A 317 -4.23 -18.95 21.74
N ILE A 318 -4.17 -19.89 20.82
CA ILE A 318 -4.60 -19.72 19.42
C ILE A 318 -5.78 -20.68 19.24
N HIS A 319 -6.93 -20.17 18.78
CA HIS A 319 -8.00 -20.99 18.25
C HIS A 319 -7.94 -20.88 16.73
N ILE A 320 -7.66 -21.99 16.08
CA ILE A 320 -7.67 -22.15 14.62
C ILE A 320 -8.97 -22.86 14.26
#